data_82e461cf54b9862b294f9438d114afb9
#
_entry.id   82e461cf54b9862b294f9438d114afb9
#
_cell.length_a   1.000
_cell.length_b   1.000
_cell.length_c   1.000
_cell.angle_alpha   90.00
_cell.angle_beta   90.00
_cell.angle_gamma   90.00
#
_symmetry.space_group_name_H-M   'P 1'
#
loop_
_entity.id
_entity.type
_entity.pdbx_description
1 polymer ?
#
loop_
_entity_poly.entity_id
_entity_poly.type
_entity_poly.pdbx_seq_one_letter_code
_entity_poly.pdbx_strand_id
1 'polypeptide(L)'
;MDNLIPVSSQGSLPVRPAPRAFNGELAALWRIYGGEPFHLLRTQEGRSLSRARYRRAEEFMSSLAPNTPGDWSDFLYFTGIVAQLALSSHLLDVGFPDAWCARHIGLHVDRSLAYANASGFGYDCEETERLTQVLSPYWKWNRMHLTGGAWPSDGGFTPDEVRTLLYGLMDHVGQVTGHGRSPRRKQS
;
A
#
# COMPACT_ATOMS: atom_id res chain seq x y z
N MET A 1 26.92 -43.52 -31.86
CA MET A 1 25.65 -42.85 -32.21
C MET A 1 25.24 -42.01 -30.99
N ASP A 2 25.77 -40.80 -30.95
CA ASP A 2 25.58 -39.88 -29.81
C ASP A 2 24.37 -39.01 -30.07
N ASN A 3 23.35 -39.17 -29.24
CA ASN A 3 22.14 -38.32 -29.28
C ASN A 3 22.34 -37.10 -28.37
N LEU A 4 22.73 -35.99 -28.96
CA LEU A 4 22.77 -34.68 -28.30
C LEU A 4 21.35 -34.11 -28.25
N ILE A 5 20.81 -33.96 -27.02
CA ILE A 5 19.55 -33.25 -26.72
C ILE A 5 19.86 -31.77 -26.69
N PRO A 6 19.13 -30.88 -27.43
CA PRO A 6 19.35 -29.45 -27.35
C PRO A 6 18.78 -28.91 -26.06
N VAL A 7 19.62 -28.16 -25.31
CA VAL A 7 19.25 -27.36 -24.13
C VAL A 7 18.42 -26.17 -24.60
N SER A 8 17.17 -26.14 -24.22
CA SER A 8 16.26 -24.98 -24.45
C SER A 8 16.75 -23.79 -23.67
N SER A 9 17.14 -22.73 -24.37
CA SER A 9 17.42 -21.42 -23.81
C SER A 9 16.15 -20.84 -23.19
N GLN A 10 16.14 -20.71 -21.87
CA GLN A 10 15.12 -19.93 -21.16
C GLN A 10 15.29 -18.46 -21.51
N GLY A 11 14.34 -17.92 -22.28
CA GLY A 11 14.26 -16.52 -22.60
C GLY A 11 14.02 -15.68 -21.34
N SER A 12 15.05 -14.96 -20.93
CA SER A 12 14.93 -13.90 -19.91
C SER A 12 14.01 -12.80 -20.44
N LEU A 13 12.89 -12.58 -19.79
CA LEU A 13 12.01 -11.43 -20.08
C LEU A 13 12.78 -10.13 -19.85
N PRO A 14 12.66 -9.13 -20.72
CA PRO A 14 13.36 -7.86 -20.57
C PRO A 14 12.87 -7.14 -19.31
N VAL A 15 13.78 -6.94 -18.38
CA VAL A 15 13.58 -6.07 -17.20
C VAL A 15 13.45 -4.64 -17.72
N ARG A 16 12.25 -4.07 -17.66
CA ARG A 16 11.99 -2.69 -18.01
C ARG A 16 12.65 -1.78 -16.97
N PRO A 17 13.64 -0.95 -17.32
CA PRO A 17 14.27 -0.06 -16.34
C PRO A 17 13.24 0.94 -15.81
N ALA A 18 13.24 1.14 -14.50
CA ALA A 18 12.41 2.15 -13.85
C ALA A 18 12.79 3.56 -14.39
N PRO A 19 11.82 4.45 -14.57
CA PRO A 19 12.10 5.80 -15.09
C PRO A 19 13.06 6.55 -14.16
N ARG A 20 14.06 7.17 -14.70
CA ARG A 20 15.15 7.91 -13.99
C ARG A 20 14.69 9.09 -13.11
N ALA A 21 13.44 9.53 -13.23
CA ALA A 21 12.91 10.70 -12.52
C ALA A 21 12.65 10.48 -11.01
N PHE A 22 12.42 9.25 -10.57
CA PHE A 22 12.04 8.96 -9.17
C PHE A 22 13.16 9.04 -8.14
N ASN A 23 14.42 9.03 -8.56
CA ASN A 23 15.57 8.98 -7.65
C ASN A 23 15.68 10.21 -6.71
N GLY A 24 15.20 11.39 -7.13
CA GLY A 24 15.27 12.62 -6.35
C GLY A 24 14.31 12.65 -5.17
N GLU A 25 13.05 12.26 -5.39
CA GLU A 25 12.00 12.24 -4.35
C GLU A 25 12.26 11.14 -3.32
N LEU A 26 12.59 9.94 -3.78
CA LEU A 26 13.00 8.85 -2.88
C LEU A 26 14.21 9.22 -2.04
N ALA A 27 15.22 9.87 -2.64
CA ALA A 27 16.41 10.32 -1.91
C ALA A 27 16.07 11.37 -0.83
N ALA A 28 15.07 12.23 -1.07
CA ALA A 28 14.57 13.16 -0.07
C ALA A 28 13.90 12.42 1.09
N LEU A 29 13.06 11.44 0.82
CA LEU A 29 12.38 10.64 1.84
C LEU A 29 13.36 9.83 2.69
N TRP A 30 14.40 9.23 2.08
CA TRP A 30 15.45 8.54 2.84
C TRP A 30 16.17 9.46 3.82
N ARG A 31 16.44 10.72 3.43
CA ARG A 31 17.05 11.72 4.34
C ARG A 31 16.10 12.11 5.47
N ILE A 32 14.80 12.24 5.20
CA ILE A 32 13.78 12.64 6.18
C ILE A 32 13.53 11.51 7.19
N TYR A 33 13.37 10.28 6.70
CA TYR A 33 12.94 9.13 7.52
C TYR A 33 14.06 8.17 7.90
N GLY A 34 15.31 8.44 7.48
CA GLY A 34 16.49 7.71 7.94
C GLY A 34 16.68 6.33 7.33
N GLY A 35 16.24 6.10 6.10
CA GLY A 35 16.45 4.84 5.38
C GLY A 35 17.75 4.80 4.59
N GLU A 36 18.35 3.61 4.46
CA GLU A 36 19.48 3.42 3.54
C GLU A 36 18.97 3.36 2.09
N PRO A 37 19.58 4.11 1.14
CA PRO A 37 19.23 4.03 -0.26
C PRO A 37 19.47 2.65 -0.85
N PHE A 38 18.54 2.17 -1.66
CA PHE A 38 18.67 0.93 -2.41
C PHE A 38 18.03 1.06 -3.81
N HIS A 39 18.35 0.13 -4.68
CA HIS A 39 17.73 0.08 -6.00
C HIS A 39 16.44 -0.73 -5.96
N LEU A 40 15.35 -0.13 -6.48
CA LEU A 40 14.08 -0.83 -6.63
C LEU A 40 14.21 -1.94 -7.67
N LEU A 41 13.99 -3.17 -7.26
CA LEU A 41 14.05 -4.36 -8.10
C LEU A 41 12.74 -5.12 -8.00
N ARG A 42 11.97 -5.13 -9.09
CA ARG A 42 10.76 -5.96 -9.19
C ARG A 42 11.14 -7.43 -9.20
N THR A 43 10.64 -8.19 -8.23
CA THR A 43 10.84 -9.63 -8.13
C THR A 43 9.51 -10.37 -8.22
N GLN A 44 9.56 -11.65 -8.60
CA GLN A 44 8.35 -12.49 -8.59
C GLN A 44 7.79 -12.66 -7.17
N GLU A 45 8.67 -12.80 -6.18
CA GLU A 45 8.29 -12.86 -4.77
C GLU A 45 7.60 -11.57 -4.31
N GLY A 46 8.20 -10.41 -4.58
CA GLY A 46 7.60 -9.10 -4.26
C GLY A 46 6.21 -8.95 -4.88
N ARG A 47 6.03 -9.38 -6.14
CA ARG A 47 4.74 -9.36 -6.81
C ARG A 47 3.72 -10.32 -6.21
N SER A 48 4.16 -11.48 -5.73
CA SER A 48 3.30 -12.44 -5.02
C SER A 48 2.83 -11.87 -3.68
N LEU A 49 3.75 -11.31 -2.90
CA LEU A 49 3.44 -10.63 -1.64
C LEU A 49 2.53 -9.41 -1.85
N SER A 50 2.80 -8.60 -2.86
CA SER A 50 1.95 -7.47 -3.27
C SER A 50 0.50 -7.91 -3.46
N ARG A 51 0.28 -8.97 -4.26
CA ARG A 51 -1.07 -9.51 -4.48
C ARG A 51 -1.72 -10.01 -3.20
N ALA A 52 -0.96 -10.66 -2.34
CA ALA A 52 -1.46 -11.15 -1.05
C ALA A 52 -1.88 -9.98 -0.14
N ARG A 53 -1.10 -8.89 -0.08
CA ARG A 53 -1.43 -7.67 0.67
C ARG A 53 -2.70 -7.01 0.14
N TYR A 54 -2.84 -6.88 -1.19
CA TYR A 54 -4.02 -6.31 -1.80
C TYR A 54 -5.29 -7.10 -1.46
N ARG A 55 -5.26 -8.44 -1.61
CA ARG A 55 -6.39 -9.31 -1.25
C ARG A 55 -6.75 -9.18 0.23
N ARG A 56 -5.73 -9.11 1.09
CA ARG A 56 -5.97 -8.93 2.51
C ARG A 56 -6.62 -7.57 2.82
N ALA A 57 -6.22 -6.51 2.11
CA ALA A 57 -6.89 -5.22 2.21
C ALA A 57 -8.37 -5.29 1.77
N GLU A 58 -8.70 -6.00 0.68
CA GLU A 58 -10.09 -6.23 0.24
C GLU A 58 -10.91 -6.97 1.31
N GLU A 59 -10.32 -7.98 1.97
CA GLU A 59 -10.98 -8.72 3.05
C GLU A 59 -11.32 -7.80 4.23
N PHE A 60 -10.37 -7.01 4.71
CA PHE A 60 -10.61 -6.04 5.79
C PHE A 60 -11.57 -4.93 5.38
N MET A 61 -11.51 -4.49 4.11
CA MET A 61 -12.43 -3.48 3.59
C MET A 61 -13.89 -3.93 3.68
N SER A 62 -14.17 -5.22 3.45
CA SER A 62 -15.51 -5.79 3.61
C SER A 62 -16.04 -5.71 5.04
N SER A 63 -15.15 -5.68 6.03
CA SER A 63 -15.50 -5.56 7.46
C SER A 63 -15.86 -4.12 7.87
N LEU A 64 -15.54 -3.12 7.04
CA LEU A 64 -15.89 -1.71 7.25
C LEU A 64 -17.29 -1.35 6.73
N ALA A 65 -18.19 -2.34 6.59
CA ALA A 65 -19.54 -2.17 6.05
C ALA A 65 -20.36 -1.14 6.86
N PRO A 66 -21.34 -0.43 6.21
CA PRO A 66 -22.03 0.73 6.77
C PRO A 66 -22.82 0.48 8.06
N ASN A 67 -23.14 -0.78 8.35
CA ASN A 67 -24.07 -1.15 9.43
C ASN A 67 -23.41 -1.52 10.75
N THR A 68 -22.11 -1.32 10.90
CA THR A 68 -21.43 -1.59 12.15
C THR A 68 -21.38 -0.30 12.96
N PRO A 69 -22.24 -0.11 13.99
CA PRO A 69 -22.02 0.92 14.99
C PRO A 69 -20.89 0.46 15.89
N GLY A 70 -19.72 0.27 15.30
CA GLY A 70 -18.51 0.05 16.03
C GLY A 70 -18.05 1.35 16.66
N ASP A 71 -17.24 1.24 17.68
CA ASP A 71 -16.49 2.33 18.22
C ASP A 71 -15.71 3.04 17.08
N TRP A 72 -15.76 4.36 17.03
CA TRP A 72 -15.09 5.16 16.04
C TRP A 72 -13.57 4.90 15.98
N SER A 73 -12.96 4.61 17.11
CA SER A 73 -11.55 4.25 17.19
C SER A 73 -11.25 2.92 16.49
N ASP A 74 -12.08 1.91 16.72
CA ASP A 74 -11.93 0.61 16.04
C ASP A 74 -12.09 0.78 14.52
N PHE A 75 -13.04 1.61 14.07
CA PHE A 75 -13.21 1.93 12.66
C PHE A 75 -11.95 2.57 12.06
N LEU A 76 -11.36 3.57 12.73
CA LEU A 76 -10.11 4.21 12.29
C LEU A 76 -8.91 3.24 12.36
N TYR A 77 -8.86 2.37 13.36
CA TYR A 77 -7.84 1.34 13.45
C TYR A 77 -7.89 0.38 12.24
N PHE A 78 -9.06 -0.15 11.92
CA PHE A 78 -9.24 -1.04 10.76
C PHE A 78 -9.00 -0.29 9.44
N THR A 79 -9.42 0.96 9.34
CA THR A 79 -9.12 1.82 8.19
C THR A 79 -7.62 1.96 7.97
N GLY A 80 -6.86 2.17 9.05
CA GLY A 80 -5.40 2.23 9.00
C GLY A 80 -4.78 0.92 8.50
N ILE A 81 -5.30 -0.22 8.94
CA ILE A 81 -4.86 -1.54 8.46
C ILE A 81 -5.10 -1.68 6.95
N VAL A 82 -6.30 -1.33 6.46
CA VAL A 82 -6.62 -1.41 5.02
C VAL A 82 -5.71 -0.51 4.21
N ALA A 83 -5.57 0.76 4.59
CA ALA A 83 -4.71 1.72 3.90
C ALA A 83 -3.25 1.24 3.87
N GLN A 84 -2.72 0.76 5.00
CA GLN A 84 -1.36 0.22 5.09
C GLN A 84 -1.16 -0.99 4.19
N LEU A 85 -2.09 -1.95 4.17
CA LEU A 85 -2.03 -3.13 3.32
C LEU A 85 -2.09 -2.76 1.83
N ALA A 86 -2.97 -1.83 1.46
CA ALA A 86 -3.11 -1.34 0.10
C ALA A 86 -1.84 -0.66 -0.40
N LEU A 87 -1.30 0.29 0.35
CA LEU A 87 -0.07 0.99 -0.01
C LEU A 87 1.15 0.05 -0.02
N SER A 88 1.24 -0.89 0.95
CA SER A 88 2.27 -1.92 0.96
C SER A 88 2.21 -2.79 -0.30
N SER A 89 1.01 -3.07 -0.82
CA SER A 89 0.86 -3.81 -2.08
C SER A 89 1.58 -3.10 -3.22
N HIS A 90 1.38 -1.77 -3.40
CA HIS A 90 2.11 -1.01 -4.41
C HIS A 90 3.62 -1.02 -4.18
N LEU A 91 4.07 -0.74 -2.95
CA LEU A 91 5.49 -0.70 -2.62
C LEU A 91 6.21 -2.02 -2.95
N LEU A 92 5.62 -3.15 -2.59
CA LEU A 92 6.15 -4.47 -2.92
C LEU A 92 6.15 -4.75 -4.44
N ASP A 93 5.11 -4.29 -5.16
CA ASP A 93 5.04 -4.44 -6.63
C ASP A 93 6.15 -3.67 -7.34
N VAL A 94 6.48 -2.47 -6.87
CA VAL A 94 7.54 -1.66 -7.48
C VAL A 94 8.95 -2.07 -7.04
N GLY A 95 9.08 -2.94 -6.03
CA GLY A 95 10.35 -3.55 -5.67
C GLY A 95 10.93 -3.15 -4.32
N PHE A 96 10.15 -2.56 -3.42
CA PHE A 96 10.56 -2.39 -2.02
C PHE A 96 10.62 -3.75 -1.33
N PRO A 97 11.72 -4.09 -0.60
CA PRO A 97 11.77 -5.30 0.21
C PRO A 97 10.78 -5.22 1.38
N ASP A 98 10.04 -6.29 1.66
CA ASP A 98 9.07 -6.33 2.78
C ASP A 98 9.73 -6.02 4.14
N ALA A 99 10.91 -6.58 4.39
CA ALA A 99 11.68 -6.33 5.61
C ALA A 99 12.10 -4.85 5.74
N TRP A 100 12.39 -4.19 4.62
CA TRP A 100 12.71 -2.76 4.60
C TRP A 100 11.47 -1.92 4.94
N CYS A 101 10.32 -2.24 4.32
CA CYS A 101 9.05 -1.58 4.62
C CYS A 101 8.69 -1.73 6.10
N ALA A 102 8.83 -2.92 6.65
CA ALA A 102 8.56 -3.17 8.06
C ALA A 102 9.44 -2.34 9.00
N ARG A 103 10.72 -2.17 8.67
CA ARG A 103 11.69 -1.43 9.50
C ARG A 103 11.54 0.09 9.39
N HIS A 104 11.37 0.63 8.18
CA HIS A 104 11.48 2.08 7.91
C HIS A 104 10.14 2.79 7.76
N ILE A 105 9.11 2.08 7.35
CA ILE A 105 7.74 2.60 7.25
C ILE A 105 6.93 2.16 8.48
N GLY A 106 6.98 0.87 8.81
CA GLY A 106 6.25 0.30 9.94
C GLY A 106 4.75 0.52 9.81
N LEU A 107 4.13 1.11 10.83
CA LEU A 107 2.69 1.33 10.93
C LEU A 107 2.28 2.77 10.50
N HIS A 108 3.16 3.48 9.82
CA HIS A 108 2.96 4.86 9.39
C HIS A 108 2.35 4.92 7.98
N VAL A 109 1.05 5.14 7.90
CA VAL A 109 0.30 5.19 6.64
C VAL A 109 0.71 6.39 5.78
N ASP A 110 0.98 7.54 6.39
CA ASP A 110 1.51 8.74 5.74
C ASP A 110 2.85 8.50 5.04
N ARG A 111 3.77 7.79 5.71
CA ARG A 111 5.05 7.39 5.10
C ARG A 111 4.83 6.43 3.94
N SER A 112 3.90 5.47 4.11
CA SER A 112 3.56 4.53 3.03
C SER A 112 3.08 5.26 1.79
N LEU A 113 2.21 6.27 1.92
CA LEU A 113 1.72 7.09 0.82
C LEU A 113 2.85 7.92 0.19
N ALA A 114 3.70 8.55 1.01
CA ALA A 114 4.83 9.33 0.53
C ALA A 114 5.80 8.48 -0.31
N TYR A 115 6.21 7.31 0.19
CA TYR A 115 7.07 6.39 -0.57
C TYR A 115 6.38 5.82 -1.81
N ALA A 116 5.08 5.55 -1.75
CA ALA A 116 4.30 5.10 -2.90
C ALA A 116 4.32 6.18 -4.00
N ASN A 117 4.00 7.43 -3.68
CA ASN A 117 4.01 8.53 -4.65
C ASN A 117 5.40 8.77 -5.23
N ALA A 118 6.44 8.80 -4.40
CA ALA A 118 7.83 8.92 -4.83
C ALA A 118 8.31 7.75 -5.71
N SER A 119 7.60 6.62 -5.72
CA SER A 119 7.88 5.46 -6.56
C SER A 119 6.92 5.28 -7.74
N GLY A 120 6.14 6.31 -8.06
CA GLY A 120 5.29 6.36 -9.25
C GLY A 120 3.86 5.92 -9.04
N PHE A 121 3.37 5.94 -7.82
CA PHE A 121 1.96 5.67 -7.52
C PHE A 121 1.03 6.73 -8.12
N GLY A 122 1.43 8.01 -8.03
CA GLY A 122 0.74 9.12 -8.69
C GLY A 122 -0.68 9.35 -8.16
N TYR A 123 -0.89 9.14 -6.86
CA TYR A 123 -2.18 9.39 -6.22
C TYR A 123 -2.16 10.75 -5.54
N ASP A 124 -2.74 11.74 -6.21
CA ASP A 124 -2.81 13.13 -5.77
C ASP A 124 -4.23 13.43 -5.27
N CYS A 125 -4.43 13.30 -3.95
CA CYS A 125 -5.69 13.59 -3.27
C CYS A 125 -5.39 14.14 -1.87
N GLU A 126 -5.57 15.45 -1.70
CA GLU A 126 -5.27 16.17 -0.46
C GLU A 126 -6.02 15.58 0.75
N GLU A 127 -7.29 15.21 0.57
CA GLU A 127 -8.10 14.60 1.64
C GLU A 127 -7.55 13.24 2.04
N THR A 128 -7.06 12.43 1.08
CA THR A 128 -6.42 11.16 1.40
C THR A 128 -5.09 11.37 2.12
N GLU A 129 -4.29 12.35 1.70
CA GLU A 129 -3.07 12.70 2.41
C GLU A 129 -3.35 13.10 3.86
N ARG A 130 -4.33 13.98 4.08
CA ARG A 130 -4.78 14.38 5.42
C ARG A 130 -5.29 13.17 6.23
N LEU A 131 -6.06 12.27 5.61
CA LEU A 131 -6.52 11.05 6.28
C LEU A 131 -5.35 10.15 6.68
N THR A 132 -4.36 9.96 5.81
CA THR A 132 -3.19 9.14 6.16
C THR A 132 -2.39 9.70 7.33
N GLN A 133 -2.30 11.03 7.47
CA GLN A 133 -1.69 11.70 8.63
C GLN A 133 -2.50 11.43 9.91
N VAL A 134 -3.83 11.53 9.84
CA VAL A 134 -4.73 11.18 10.95
C VAL A 134 -4.59 9.72 11.36
N LEU A 135 -4.41 8.82 10.40
CA LEU A 135 -4.25 7.40 10.68
C LEU A 135 -2.85 7.03 11.22
N SER A 136 -1.84 7.89 11.05
CA SER A 136 -0.43 7.55 11.36
C SER A 136 -0.01 7.90 12.79
N PRO A 137 0.68 6.99 13.48
CA PRO A 137 0.68 5.55 13.22
C PRO A 137 -0.67 4.95 13.63
N TYR A 138 -1.21 4.04 12.83
CA TYR A 138 -2.60 3.59 13.03
C TYR A 138 -2.84 2.82 14.33
N TRP A 139 -1.82 2.24 14.96
CA TRP A 139 -1.93 1.56 16.24
C TRP A 139 -2.46 2.47 17.37
N LYS A 140 -2.29 3.81 17.24
CA LYS A 140 -2.80 4.77 18.23
C LYS A 140 -4.33 4.71 18.38
N TRP A 141 -5.04 4.19 17.38
CA TRP A 141 -6.49 4.00 17.40
C TRP A 141 -6.93 2.68 18.05
N ASN A 142 -5.98 1.79 18.39
CA ASN A 142 -6.31 0.56 19.10
C ASN A 142 -6.79 0.89 20.52
N ARG A 143 -7.98 0.41 20.88
CA ARG A 143 -8.62 0.66 22.20
C ARG A 143 -7.73 0.35 23.39
N MET A 144 -6.86 -0.66 23.29
CA MET A 144 -5.92 -1.01 24.36
C MET A 144 -4.93 0.13 24.67
N HIS A 145 -4.68 1.03 23.72
CA HIS A 145 -3.80 2.19 23.90
C HIS A 145 -4.54 3.48 24.29
N LEU A 146 -5.87 3.49 24.19
CA LEU A 146 -6.70 4.66 24.49
C LEU A 146 -7.12 4.72 25.97
N THR A 147 -6.78 3.72 26.77
CA THR A 147 -7.13 3.68 28.19
C THR A 147 -6.35 4.73 28.98
N GLY A 148 -7.03 5.82 29.34
CA GLY A 148 -6.51 6.84 30.27
C GLY A 148 -5.83 8.07 29.65
N GLY A 149 -5.81 8.21 28.31
CA GLY A 149 -5.25 9.35 27.61
C GLY A 149 -6.29 10.20 26.88
N ALA A 150 -5.89 11.40 26.41
CA ALA A 150 -6.69 12.19 25.50
C ALA A 150 -6.82 11.45 24.15
N TRP A 151 -8.04 11.46 23.60
CA TRP A 151 -8.30 10.85 22.30
C TRP A 151 -7.48 11.58 21.20
N PRO A 152 -6.87 10.84 20.28
CA PRO A 152 -6.23 11.47 19.11
C PRO A 152 -7.26 12.27 18.31
N SER A 153 -6.83 13.37 17.68
CA SER A 153 -7.69 14.10 16.74
C SER A 153 -7.99 13.22 15.53
N ASP A 154 -9.26 13.07 15.20
CA ASP A 154 -9.74 12.36 14.01
C ASP A 154 -9.77 13.23 12.75
N GLY A 155 -9.30 14.46 12.85
CA GLY A 155 -9.27 15.40 11.74
C GLY A 155 -10.65 15.89 11.28
N GLY A 156 -11.71 15.58 12.03
CA GLY A 156 -13.09 15.96 11.69
C GLY A 156 -13.71 15.14 10.56
N PHE A 157 -13.14 13.98 10.24
CA PHE A 157 -13.68 13.08 9.23
C PHE A 157 -14.96 12.37 9.71
N THR A 158 -15.89 12.18 8.78
CA THR A 158 -17.05 11.31 8.95
C THR A 158 -16.76 9.89 8.45
N PRO A 159 -17.48 8.86 8.93
CA PRO A 159 -17.31 7.49 8.45
C PRO A 159 -17.49 7.33 6.94
N ASP A 160 -18.40 8.08 6.33
CA ASP A 160 -18.67 7.99 4.89
C ASP A 160 -17.56 8.64 4.05
N GLU A 161 -17.01 9.77 4.50
CA GLU A 161 -15.83 10.38 3.88
C GLU A 161 -14.64 9.41 3.93
N VAL A 162 -14.35 8.84 5.09
CA VAL A 162 -13.26 7.88 5.26
C VAL A 162 -13.43 6.68 4.33
N ARG A 163 -14.65 6.11 4.24
CA ARG A 163 -14.91 4.99 3.32
C ARG A 163 -14.69 5.39 1.87
N THR A 164 -15.20 6.56 1.46
CA THR A 164 -15.06 7.06 0.09
C THR A 164 -13.59 7.21 -0.30
N LEU A 165 -12.79 7.83 0.57
CA LEU A 165 -11.34 8.00 0.36
C LEU A 165 -10.62 6.65 0.31
N LEU A 166 -10.99 5.73 1.20
CA LEU A 166 -10.38 4.41 1.24
C LEU A 166 -10.71 3.56 0.00
N TYR A 167 -11.96 3.62 -0.50
CA TYR A 167 -12.34 2.99 -1.76
C TYR A 167 -11.56 3.57 -2.94
N GLY A 168 -11.43 4.90 -3.02
CA GLY A 168 -10.64 5.56 -4.05
C GLY A 168 -9.17 5.10 -4.03
N LEU A 169 -8.58 5.03 -2.84
CA LEU A 169 -7.21 4.53 -2.66
C LEU A 169 -7.08 3.06 -3.11
N MET A 170 -8.00 2.18 -2.70
CA MET A 170 -8.01 0.76 -3.07
C MET A 170 -8.15 0.57 -4.58
N ASP A 171 -9.06 1.30 -5.22
CA ASP A 171 -9.26 1.24 -6.66
C ASP A 171 -8.00 1.67 -7.41
N HIS A 172 -7.35 2.75 -6.98
CA HIS A 172 -6.12 3.23 -7.58
C HIS A 172 -4.98 2.20 -7.43
N VAL A 173 -4.79 1.63 -6.24
CA VAL A 173 -3.82 0.54 -6.03
C VAL A 173 -4.12 -0.63 -6.98
N GLY A 174 -5.38 -1.04 -7.07
CA GLY A 174 -5.81 -2.12 -7.96
C GLY A 174 -5.47 -1.85 -9.43
N GLN A 175 -5.61 -0.60 -9.87
CA GLN A 175 -5.28 -0.15 -11.24
C GLN A 175 -3.77 -0.18 -11.50
N VAL A 176 -2.97 0.45 -10.64
CA VAL A 176 -1.52 0.61 -10.87
C VAL A 176 -0.74 -0.70 -10.71
N THR A 177 -1.20 -1.60 -9.83
CA THR A 177 -0.58 -2.92 -9.62
C THR A 177 -1.12 -4.00 -10.56
N GLY A 178 -2.29 -3.75 -11.17
CA GLY A 178 -3.02 -4.75 -11.95
C GLY A 178 -3.65 -5.86 -11.10
N HIS A 179 -3.86 -5.62 -9.80
CA HIS A 179 -4.49 -6.59 -8.88
C HIS A 179 -6.02 -6.42 -8.80
N GLY A 180 -6.54 -5.26 -9.21
CA GLY A 180 -7.98 -5.02 -9.28
C GLY A 180 -8.69 -6.06 -10.16
N ARG A 181 -9.91 -6.40 -9.80
CA ARG A 181 -10.74 -7.29 -10.63
C ARG A 181 -11.01 -6.59 -11.96
N SER A 182 -10.49 -7.11 -13.06
CA SER A 182 -10.94 -6.68 -14.38
C SER A 182 -12.47 -6.79 -14.43
N PRO A 183 -13.20 -5.74 -14.86
CA PRO A 183 -14.64 -5.86 -15.02
C PRO A 183 -14.91 -7.07 -15.92
N ARG A 184 -15.68 -8.04 -15.42
CA ARG A 184 -16.09 -9.20 -16.21
C ARG A 184 -16.70 -8.66 -17.51
N ARG A 185 -16.00 -8.84 -18.61
CA ARG A 185 -16.53 -8.59 -19.95
C ARG A 185 -17.80 -9.42 -20.04
N LYS A 186 -18.98 -8.77 -19.98
CA LYS A 186 -20.25 -9.45 -20.30
C LYS A 186 -20.09 -9.92 -21.74
N GLN A 187 -19.95 -11.24 -21.91
CA GLN A 187 -20.12 -11.87 -23.22
C GLN A 187 -21.59 -11.67 -23.61
N SER A 188 -21.78 -10.85 -24.62
CA SER A 188 -23.06 -10.69 -25.32
C SER A 188 -23.23 -11.83 -26.29
#